data_99763728d254d332e6a9b87c4c93633f
#
_entry.id   99763728d254d332e6a9b87c4c93633f
#
_cell.length_a   1.000
_cell.length_b   1.000
_cell.length_c   1.000
_cell.angle_alpha   90.00
_cell.angle_beta   90.00
_cell.angle_gamma   90.00
#
_symmetry.space_group_name_H-M   'P 1'
#
loop_
_entity.id
_entity.type
_entity.pdbx_description
1 polymer ?
#
loop_
_entity_poly.entity_id
_entity_poly.type
_entity_poly.pdbx_seq_one_letter_code
_entity_poly.pdbx_strand_id
1 'polypeptide(L)'
;MKLSIRMKIFLPVMLLLIAFPVAAWFVFSYALDGHMSYNAKRDLGQMVKTVEELTEEYSNVDVPDENSAQDDRGSLLNALRNSAQTESGETKMLVIGKNYRVLYPKNYDDQPEMTQMYSEFLIRMTGNDPSFESGEISEEMIGDTRYMLYFLDVGQKRSGRVQNILLYCPIHDTSVILHEVSRLVLMIMGVMAGVSIVLFWFVAGSISNPVSRLCEAARGIGEKKFKKVETGTNVKELYELENEINQMQDNLLKADEA
;
A
#
# COMPACT_ATOMS: atom_id res chain seq x y z
N MET A 1 -16.21 33.05 -21.40
CA MET A 1 -15.17 33.72 -20.62
C MET A 1 -13.81 33.31 -21.19
N LYS A 2 -13.02 34.25 -21.78
CA LYS A 2 -11.66 33.92 -22.29
C LYS A 2 -10.71 33.92 -21.09
N LEU A 3 -10.29 32.74 -20.68
CA LEU A 3 -9.26 32.60 -19.62
C LEU A 3 -7.96 33.28 -20.07
N SER A 4 -7.33 34.02 -19.14
CA SER A 4 -6.02 34.62 -19.40
C SER A 4 -4.97 33.52 -19.69
N ILE A 5 -3.95 33.85 -20.47
CA ILE A 5 -2.85 32.92 -20.79
C ILE A 5 -2.24 32.31 -19.51
N ARG A 6 -2.15 33.09 -18.45
CA ARG A 6 -1.70 32.63 -17.12
C ARG A 6 -2.52 31.46 -16.60
N MET A 7 -3.85 31.57 -16.70
CA MET A 7 -4.78 30.57 -16.18
C MET A 7 -4.81 29.32 -17.04
N LYS A 8 -4.58 29.45 -18.35
CA LYS A 8 -4.49 28.31 -19.28
C LYS A 8 -3.26 27.43 -19.05
N ILE A 9 -2.16 28.02 -18.62
CA ILE A 9 -0.91 27.28 -18.32
C ILE A 9 -0.96 26.75 -16.87
N PHE A 10 -1.45 27.55 -15.94
CA PHE A 10 -1.49 27.22 -14.52
C PHE A 10 -2.43 26.06 -14.20
N LEU A 11 -3.65 26.08 -14.77
CA LEU A 11 -4.67 25.10 -14.44
C LEU A 11 -4.24 23.65 -14.74
N PRO A 12 -3.72 23.30 -15.92
CA PRO A 12 -3.26 21.93 -16.20
C PRO A 12 -2.04 21.53 -15.37
N VAL A 13 -1.11 22.44 -15.11
CA VAL A 13 0.07 22.15 -14.27
C VAL A 13 -0.35 21.85 -12.81
N MET A 14 -1.23 22.69 -12.25
CA MET A 14 -1.77 22.45 -10.90
C MET A 14 -2.58 21.17 -10.81
N LEU A 15 -3.39 20.88 -11.84
CA LEU A 15 -4.18 19.67 -11.89
C LEU A 15 -3.25 18.43 -11.92
N LEU A 16 -2.20 18.47 -12.71
CA LEU A 16 -1.22 17.39 -12.80
C LEU A 16 -0.45 17.20 -11.49
N LEU A 17 -0.05 18.29 -10.84
CA LEU A 17 0.66 18.27 -9.55
C LEU A 17 -0.20 17.72 -8.40
N ILE A 18 -1.52 17.90 -8.46
CA ILE A 18 -2.44 17.34 -7.45
C ILE A 18 -2.84 15.89 -7.84
N ALA A 19 -3.14 15.64 -9.11
CA ALA A 19 -3.59 14.32 -9.56
C ALA A 19 -2.52 13.25 -9.41
N PHE A 20 -1.25 13.58 -9.68
CA PHE A 20 -0.17 12.61 -9.61
C PHE A 20 0.05 12.02 -8.21
N PRO A 21 0.19 12.80 -7.12
CA PRO A 21 0.32 12.24 -5.77
C PRO A 21 -0.91 11.47 -5.31
N VAL A 22 -2.11 11.93 -5.70
CA VAL A 22 -3.36 11.21 -5.38
C VAL A 22 -3.38 9.85 -6.07
N ALA A 23 -3.06 9.80 -7.36
CA ALA A 23 -2.98 8.53 -8.10
C ALA A 23 -1.88 7.62 -7.52
N ALA A 24 -0.71 8.16 -7.21
CA ALA A 24 0.39 7.43 -6.58
C ALA A 24 -0.02 6.84 -5.23
N TRP A 25 -0.76 7.59 -4.42
CA TRP A 25 -1.33 7.13 -3.16
C TRP A 25 -2.24 5.91 -3.35
N PHE A 26 -3.18 5.98 -4.29
CA PHE A 26 -4.09 4.85 -4.57
C PHE A 26 -3.33 3.60 -5.04
N VAL A 27 -2.36 3.77 -5.95
CA VAL A 27 -1.53 2.66 -6.45
C VAL A 27 -0.72 2.05 -5.31
N PHE A 28 -0.10 2.88 -4.47
CA PHE A 28 0.68 2.43 -3.33
C PHE A 28 -0.18 1.69 -2.30
N SER A 29 -1.35 2.22 -1.95
CA SER A 29 -2.28 1.60 -1.01
C SER A 29 -2.73 0.21 -1.49
N TYR A 30 -3.10 0.10 -2.77
CA TYR A 30 -3.49 -1.17 -3.38
C TYR A 30 -2.33 -2.18 -3.44
N ALA A 31 -1.13 -1.72 -3.82
CA ALA A 31 0.05 -2.58 -3.89
C ALA A 31 0.48 -3.08 -2.51
N LEU A 32 0.37 -2.25 -1.47
CA LEU A 32 0.73 -2.61 -0.11
C LEU A 32 -0.21 -3.70 0.45
N ASP A 33 -1.52 -3.56 0.26
CA ASP A 33 -2.50 -4.55 0.70
C ASP A 33 -2.25 -5.90 0.02
N GLY A 34 -2.04 -5.91 -1.30
CA GLY A 34 -1.69 -7.13 -2.03
C GLY A 34 -0.37 -7.76 -1.58
N HIS A 35 0.63 -6.95 -1.22
CA HIS A 35 1.92 -7.44 -0.75
C HIS A 35 1.83 -8.09 0.64
N MET A 36 1.05 -7.51 1.55
CA MET A 36 0.81 -8.07 2.89
C MET A 36 0.08 -9.41 2.82
N SER A 37 -1.00 -9.49 2.04
CA SER A 37 -1.73 -10.74 1.82
C SER A 37 -0.84 -11.82 1.18
N TYR A 38 -0.02 -11.44 0.18
CA TYR A 38 0.93 -12.36 -0.44
C TYR A 38 1.99 -12.88 0.54
N ASN A 39 2.55 -12.02 1.40
CA ASN A 39 3.53 -12.43 2.40
C ASN A 39 2.92 -13.37 3.44
N ALA A 40 1.74 -13.03 3.97
CA ALA A 40 1.03 -13.90 4.91
C ALA A 40 0.73 -15.28 4.31
N LYS A 41 0.29 -15.32 3.04
CA LYS A 41 0.05 -16.58 2.33
C LYS A 41 1.32 -17.38 2.12
N ARG A 42 2.43 -16.72 1.80
CA ARG A 42 3.73 -17.38 1.60
C ARG A 42 4.26 -17.97 2.91
N ASP A 43 4.22 -17.18 3.98
CA ASP A 43 4.74 -17.61 5.28
C ASP A 43 3.88 -18.74 5.86
N LEU A 44 2.55 -18.65 5.75
CA LEU A 44 1.65 -19.73 6.09
C LEU A 44 1.92 -20.97 5.23
N GLY A 45 2.10 -20.81 3.92
CA GLY A 45 2.34 -21.92 3.00
C GLY A 45 3.64 -22.68 3.28
N GLN A 46 4.68 -22.00 3.78
CA GLN A 46 5.91 -22.66 4.23
C GLN A 46 5.62 -23.54 5.46
N MET A 47 4.95 -23.01 6.46
CA MET A 47 4.58 -23.77 7.66
C MET A 47 3.63 -24.94 7.33
N VAL A 48 2.65 -24.72 6.44
CA VAL A 48 1.75 -25.79 5.96
C VAL A 48 2.54 -26.96 5.41
N LYS A 49 3.50 -26.69 4.52
CA LYS A 49 4.33 -27.73 3.93
C LYS A 49 5.10 -28.51 4.98
N THR A 50 5.72 -27.82 5.94
CA THR A 50 6.43 -28.44 7.06
C THR A 50 5.50 -29.31 7.91
N VAL A 51 4.29 -28.83 8.20
CA VAL A 51 3.29 -29.57 9.01
C VAL A 51 2.77 -30.79 8.25
N GLU A 52 2.53 -30.68 6.95
CA GLU A 52 2.10 -31.81 6.11
C GLU A 52 3.19 -32.89 6.03
N GLU A 53 4.45 -32.50 5.76
CA GLU A 53 5.61 -33.40 5.75
C GLU A 53 5.78 -34.13 7.09
N LEU A 54 5.72 -33.40 8.20
CA LEU A 54 5.78 -34.01 9.54
C LEU A 54 4.61 -34.95 9.79
N THR A 55 3.40 -34.55 9.39
CA THR A 55 2.21 -35.40 9.60
C THR A 55 2.31 -36.67 8.76
N GLU A 56 2.88 -36.62 7.58
CA GLU A 56 3.09 -37.77 6.72
C GLU A 56 4.21 -38.68 7.28
N GLU A 57 5.35 -38.11 7.65
CA GLU A 57 6.49 -38.82 8.25
C GLU A 57 6.08 -39.62 9.49
N TYR A 58 5.36 -38.96 10.38
CA TYR A 58 4.85 -39.58 11.61
C TYR A 58 3.58 -40.40 11.39
N SER A 59 3.03 -40.50 10.18
CA SER A 59 1.83 -41.29 9.91
C SER A 59 2.04 -42.80 10.08
N ASN A 60 3.23 -43.29 9.88
CA ASN A 60 3.59 -44.70 9.92
C ASN A 60 4.24 -45.14 11.24
N VAL A 61 4.40 -44.24 12.19
CA VAL A 61 4.98 -44.57 13.51
C VAL A 61 3.89 -45.05 14.43
N ASP A 62 3.98 -46.30 14.91
CA ASP A 62 3.08 -46.84 15.94
C ASP A 62 3.12 -45.96 17.17
N VAL A 63 1.96 -45.43 17.53
CA VAL A 63 1.82 -44.52 18.69
C VAL A 63 1.87 -45.40 19.93
N PRO A 64 2.84 -45.16 20.87
CA PRO A 64 2.80 -45.85 22.16
C PRO A 64 1.52 -45.51 22.93
N ASP A 65 0.99 -46.51 23.60
CA ASP A 65 -0.28 -46.46 24.30
C ASP A 65 -0.43 -45.21 25.20
N GLU A 66 -1.63 -44.70 25.32
CA GLU A 66 -2.04 -43.43 25.95
C GLU A 66 -1.51 -43.23 27.39
N ASN A 67 -0.99 -44.30 28.03
CA ASN A 67 -0.48 -44.31 29.41
C ASN A 67 1.04 -44.13 29.59
N SER A 68 1.79 -44.08 28.47
CA SER A 68 3.24 -43.82 28.55
C SER A 68 3.52 -42.32 28.55
N ALA A 69 3.34 -41.68 29.68
CA ALA A 69 3.62 -40.26 29.90
C ALA A 69 5.11 -39.88 29.78
N GLN A 70 5.98 -40.80 29.34
CA GLN A 70 7.42 -40.66 29.53
C GLN A 70 8.27 -40.59 28.27
N ASP A 71 7.70 -40.77 27.06
CA ASP A 71 8.51 -40.66 25.84
C ASP A 71 7.85 -39.81 24.74
N ASP A 72 7.67 -38.56 25.08
CA ASP A 72 7.18 -37.52 24.14
C ASP A 72 8.23 -37.12 23.07
N ARG A 73 9.47 -37.63 23.14
CA ARG A 73 10.61 -37.18 22.31
C ARG A 73 10.54 -37.58 20.86
N GLY A 74 9.76 -38.57 20.51
CA GLY A 74 9.55 -39.06 19.15
C GLY A 74 8.12 -38.85 18.64
N SER A 75 7.31 -38.01 19.28
CA SER A 75 5.91 -37.80 18.93
C SER A 75 5.75 -36.67 17.91
N LEU A 76 4.70 -36.78 17.06
CA LEU A 76 4.29 -35.71 16.14
C LEU A 76 4.15 -34.36 16.88
N LEU A 77 3.62 -34.36 18.11
CA LEU A 77 3.46 -33.14 18.91
C LEU A 77 4.80 -32.45 19.18
N ASN A 78 5.86 -33.19 19.47
CA ASN A 78 7.18 -32.60 19.68
C ASN A 78 7.83 -32.10 18.40
N ALA A 79 7.66 -32.82 17.29
CA ALA A 79 8.12 -32.37 15.98
C ALA A 79 7.44 -31.06 15.60
N LEU A 80 6.12 -30.97 15.76
CA LEU A 80 5.35 -29.74 15.52
C LEU A 80 5.77 -28.58 16.45
N ARG A 81 6.01 -28.88 17.71
CA ARG A 81 6.49 -27.87 18.68
C ARG A 81 7.86 -27.32 18.29
N ASN A 82 8.76 -28.19 17.88
CA ASN A 82 10.10 -27.78 17.45
C ASN A 82 10.06 -26.97 16.16
N SER A 83 9.24 -27.35 15.18
CA SER A 83 9.08 -26.57 13.96
C SER A 83 8.54 -25.17 14.25
N ALA A 84 7.50 -25.07 15.10
CA ALA A 84 6.93 -23.78 15.50
C ALA A 84 7.91 -22.86 16.25
N GLN A 85 8.92 -23.42 16.92
CA GLN A 85 9.95 -22.63 17.61
C GLN A 85 11.11 -22.22 16.70
N THR A 86 11.32 -22.97 15.63
CA THR A 86 12.45 -22.76 14.72
C THR A 86 12.10 -21.77 13.61
N GLU A 87 10.85 -21.75 13.16
CA GLU A 87 10.38 -20.81 12.16
C GLU A 87 10.09 -19.45 12.79
N SER A 88 10.86 -18.45 12.40
CA SER A 88 10.75 -17.05 12.90
C SER A 88 9.67 -16.23 12.17
N GLY A 89 8.64 -16.88 11.64
CA GLY A 89 7.54 -16.23 10.92
C GLY A 89 6.42 -15.70 11.84
N GLU A 90 5.52 -14.93 11.29
CA GLU A 90 4.31 -14.45 11.99
C GLU A 90 3.21 -15.52 12.06
N THR A 91 3.43 -16.67 11.43
CA THR A 91 2.51 -17.80 11.45
C THR A 91 2.49 -18.45 12.83
N LYS A 92 1.32 -18.55 13.39
CA LYS A 92 1.07 -19.19 14.69
C LYS A 92 0.39 -20.53 14.49
N MET A 93 0.64 -21.45 15.43
CA MET A 93 0.11 -22.80 15.37
C MET A 93 -0.64 -23.14 16.65
N LEU A 94 -1.83 -23.71 16.49
CA LEU A 94 -2.59 -24.36 17.55
C LEU A 94 -2.70 -25.86 17.23
N VAL A 95 -2.19 -26.68 18.15
CA VAL A 95 -2.33 -28.15 18.05
C VAL A 95 -3.38 -28.59 19.06
N ILE A 96 -4.40 -29.26 18.56
CA ILE A 96 -5.60 -29.61 19.30
C ILE A 96 -5.72 -31.14 19.34
N GLY A 97 -5.94 -31.66 20.51
CA GLY A 97 -6.11 -33.08 20.78
C GLY A 97 -7.55 -33.49 20.95
N LYS A 98 -7.73 -34.72 21.50
CA LYS A 98 -9.05 -35.29 21.83
C LYS A 98 -9.84 -34.36 22.74
N ASN A 99 -11.15 -34.33 22.55
CA ASN A 99 -12.07 -33.46 23.28
C ASN A 99 -11.75 -31.97 23.15
N TYR A 100 -11.20 -31.58 21.99
CA TYR A 100 -10.83 -30.17 21.68
C TYR A 100 -9.84 -29.55 22.65
N ARG A 101 -9.07 -30.34 23.39
CA ARG A 101 -8.08 -29.82 24.32
C ARG A 101 -6.85 -29.29 23.58
N VAL A 102 -6.46 -28.05 23.83
CA VAL A 102 -5.24 -27.48 23.25
C VAL A 102 -4.01 -28.15 23.84
N LEU A 103 -3.18 -28.73 23.00
CA LEU A 103 -1.92 -29.41 23.35
C LEU A 103 -0.72 -28.47 23.21
N TYR A 104 -0.78 -27.53 22.27
CA TYR A 104 0.24 -26.52 22.03
C TYR A 104 -0.37 -25.26 21.41
N PRO A 105 0.08 -24.06 21.84
CA PRO A 105 0.95 -23.81 22.98
C PRO A 105 0.22 -24.02 24.32
N LYS A 106 0.97 -24.29 25.41
CA LYS A 106 0.37 -24.52 26.70
C LYS A 106 -0.25 -23.28 27.36
N ASN A 107 0.25 -22.10 26.97
CA ASN A 107 -0.15 -20.79 27.47
C ASN A 107 -1.00 -20.02 26.45
N TYR A 108 -1.82 -20.73 25.67
CA TYR A 108 -2.66 -20.09 24.64
C TYR A 108 -3.69 -19.12 25.24
N ASP A 109 -4.14 -19.39 26.45
CA ASP A 109 -5.09 -18.61 27.25
C ASP A 109 -4.52 -17.28 27.75
N ASP A 110 -3.21 -17.17 27.91
CA ASP A 110 -2.52 -15.91 28.19
C ASP A 110 -2.44 -14.97 26.98
N GLN A 111 -2.79 -15.47 25.78
CA GLN A 111 -2.71 -14.73 24.52
C GLN A 111 -4.12 -14.47 23.97
N PRO A 112 -4.63 -13.24 24.04
CA PRO A 112 -6.01 -12.92 23.62
C PRO A 112 -6.32 -13.34 22.19
N GLU A 113 -5.36 -13.14 21.27
CA GLU A 113 -5.48 -13.52 19.87
C GLU A 113 -5.64 -15.04 19.69
N MET A 114 -4.82 -15.83 20.39
CA MET A 114 -4.93 -17.30 20.33
C MET A 114 -6.23 -17.81 20.94
N THR A 115 -6.66 -17.19 22.04
CA THR A 115 -7.93 -17.51 22.68
C THR A 115 -9.11 -17.22 21.75
N GLN A 116 -9.09 -16.09 21.08
CA GLN A 116 -10.11 -15.73 20.09
C GLN A 116 -10.10 -16.71 18.91
N MET A 117 -8.92 -17.02 18.37
CA MET A 117 -8.77 -17.97 17.28
C MET A 117 -9.26 -19.37 17.64
N TYR A 118 -8.95 -19.83 18.84
CA TYR A 118 -9.44 -21.10 19.35
C TYR A 118 -10.95 -21.11 19.53
N SER A 119 -11.54 -20.04 20.03
CA SER A 119 -12.99 -19.92 20.19
C SER A 119 -13.71 -19.96 18.83
N GLU A 120 -13.18 -19.27 17.85
CA GLU A 120 -13.70 -19.28 16.48
C GLU A 120 -13.60 -20.67 15.84
N PHE A 121 -12.46 -21.34 16.04
CA PHE A 121 -12.28 -22.74 15.62
C PHE A 121 -13.36 -23.64 16.20
N LEU A 122 -13.64 -23.54 17.52
CA LEU A 122 -14.66 -24.35 18.19
C LEU A 122 -16.06 -24.09 17.62
N ILE A 123 -16.41 -22.83 17.38
CA ILE A 123 -17.71 -22.45 16.84
C ILE A 123 -17.91 -23.07 15.44
N ARG A 124 -16.91 -23.00 14.59
CA ARG A 124 -16.98 -23.53 13.22
C ARG A 124 -17.02 -25.04 13.20
N MET A 125 -16.20 -25.70 14.01
CA MET A 125 -16.19 -27.15 14.12
C MET A 125 -17.51 -27.72 14.65
N THR A 126 -18.12 -27.05 15.65
CA THR A 126 -19.42 -27.47 16.19
C THR A 126 -20.60 -27.07 15.30
N GLY A 127 -20.46 -25.97 14.55
CA GLY A 127 -21.46 -25.46 13.62
C GLY A 127 -21.51 -26.17 12.26
N ASN A 128 -20.58 -27.09 12.00
CA ASN A 128 -20.44 -27.81 10.71
C ASN A 128 -20.33 -26.83 9.53
N ASP A 129 -19.51 -25.79 9.66
CA ASP A 129 -19.32 -24.76 8.66
C ASP A 129 -18.58 -25.34 7.43
N PRO A 130 -19.20 -25.38 6.25
CA PRO A 130 -18.59 -25.95 5.05
C PRO A 130 -17.41 -25.12 4.52
N SER A 131 -17.24 -23.90 4.96
CA SER A 131 -16.09 -23.05 4.58
C SER A 131 -14.79 -23.45 5.27
N PHE A 132 -14.88 -24.35 6.28
CA PHE A 132 -13.73 -24.80 7.08
C PHE A 132 -13.30 -26.20 6.65
N GLU A 133 -12.86 -26.31 5.38
CA GLU A 133 -12.40 -27.58 4.83
C GLU A 133 -10.93 -27.85 5.21
N SER A 134 -10.68 -29.14 5.55
CA SER A 134 -9.31 -29.58 5.90
C SER A 134 -8.42 -29.59 4.67
N GLY A 135 -7.25 -28.98 4.76
CA GLY A 135 -6.23 -28.99 3.71
C GLY A 135 -6.26 -27.79 2.76
N GLU A 136 -7.10 -26.80 3.01
CA GLU A 136 -7.15 -25.57 2.19
C GLU A 136 -6.73 -24.35 2.97
N ILE A 137 -6.03 -23.41 2.27
CA ILE A 137 -5.71 -22.10 2.81
C ILE A 137 -6.85 -21.14 2.48
N SER A 138 -7.51 -20.62 3.50
CA SER A 138 -8.57 -19.63 3.39
C SER A 138 -8.16 -18.28 3.97
N GLU A 139 -8.78 -17.21 3.48
CA GLU A 139 -8.68 -15.88 4.06
C GLU A 139 -9.98 -15.55 4.78
N GLU A 140 -9.89 -15.24 6.07
CA GLU A 140 -11.03 -15.05 6.93
C GLU A 140 -10.90 -13.79 7.79
N MET A 141 -12.04 -13.14 8.05
CA MET A 141 -12.12 -12.03 8.99
C MET A 141 -12.53 -12.56 10.36
N ILE A 142 -11.67 -12.39 11.37
CA ILE A 142 -11.95 -12.76 12.75
C ILE A 142 -11.82 -11.52 13.63
N GLY A 143 -12.96 -11.05 14.16
CA GLY A 143 -13.02 -9.72 14.76
C GLY A 143 -12.75 -8.64 13.72
N ASP A 144 -11.80 -7.77 14.00
CA ASP A 144 -11.40 -6.66 13.11
C ASP A 144 -10.13 -6.97 12.30
N THR A 145 -9.59 -8.20 12.40
CA THR A 145 -8.34 -8.57 11.74
C THR A 145 -8.59 -9.65 10.69
N ARG A 146 -7.95 -9.50 9.53
CA ARG A 146 -7.91 -10.53 8.49
C ARG A 146 -6.82 -11.54 8.79
N TYR A 147 -7.12 -12.81 8.62
CA TYR A 147 -6.18 -13.91 8.82
C TYR A 147 -6.12 -14.80 7.59
N MET A 148 -4.94 -15.30 7.28
CA MET A 148 -4.78 -16.49 6.48
C MET A 148 -4.85 -17.70 7.43
N LEU A 149 -5.74 -18.63 7.13
CA LEU A 149 -5.99 -19.82 7.93
C LEU A 149 -5.68 -21.08 7.12
N TYR A 150 -5.17 -22.08 7.82
CA TYR A 150 -5.07 -23.43 7.31
C TYR A 150 -5.45 -24.39 8.42
N PHE A 151 -6.38 -25.29 8.10
CA PHE A 151 -6.86 -26.30 9.04
C PHE A 151 -6.51 -27.70 8.51
N LEU A 152 -5.98 -28.54 9.38
CA LEU A 152 -5.67 -29.94 9.05
C LEU A 152 -6.32 -30.87 10.10
N ASP A 153 -7.25 -31.70 9.63
CA ASP A 153 -7.80 -32.81 10.44
C ASP A 153 -6.90 -34.04 10.30
N VAL A 154 -6.15 -34.31 11.34
CA VAL A 154 -5.25 -35.45 11.46
C VAL A 154 -5.98 -36.67 12.04
N GLY A 155 -7.04 -36.42 12.84
CA GLY A 155 -7.77 -37.43 13.60
C GLY A 155 -8.47 -38.47 12.72
N GLN A 156 -8.91 -38.10 11.53
CA GLN A 156 -9.49 -39.05 10.56
C GLN A 156 -8.47 -40.06 10.02
N LYS A 157 -7.19 -39.70 10.03
CA LYS A 157 -6.11 -40.54 9.51
C LYS A 157 -5.36 -41.30 10.60
N ARG A 158 -5.59 -41.02 11.90
CA ARG A 158 -4.79 -41.54 13.02
C ARG A 158 -5.51 -41.67 14.35
N SER A 159 -5.10 -42.65 15.14
CA SER A 159 -5.50 -42.86 16.54
C SER A 159 -4.57 -42.15 17.55
N GLY A 160 -3.91 -41.04 17.18
CA GLY A 160 -2.93 -40.35 18.02
C GLY A 160 -3.53 -39.30 18.98
N ARG A 161 -2.64 -38.63 19.74
CA ARG A 161 -3.00 -37.56 20.67
C ARG A 161 -3.41 -36.27 19.94
N VAL A 162 -2.80 -36.00 18.76
CA VAL A 162 -3.09 -34.84 17.91
C VAL A 162 -4.28 -35.18 17.02
N GLN A 163 -5.32 -34.37 17.05
CA GLN A 163 -6.48 -34.52 16.17
C GLN A 163 -6.56 -33.43 15.12
N ASN A 164 -6.34 -32.20 15.52
CA ASN A 164 -6.48 -31.06 14.64
C ASN A 164 -5.26 -30.15 14.77
N ILE A 165 -4.85 -29.58 13.64
CA ILE A 165 -3.80 -28.55 13.59
C ILE A 165 -4.41 -27.34 12.89
N LEU A 166 -4.36 -26.20 13.56
CA LEU A 166 -4.76 -24.91 13.03
C LEU A 166 -3.53 -24.03 12.91
N LEU A 167 -3.22 -23.64 11.69
CA LEU A 167 -2.21 -22.62 11.41
C LEU A 167 -2.92 -21.32 11.04
N TYR A 168 -2.41 -20.22 11.53
CA TYR A 168 -2.94 -18.91 11.16
C TYR A 168 -1.84 -17.85 11.13
N CYS A 169 -1.98 -16.95 10.20
CA CYS A 169 -1.09 -15.81 10.01
C CYS A 169 -1.94 -14.53 9.94
N PRO A 170 -1.75 -13.56 10.83
CA PRO A 170 -2.47 -12.31 10.74
C PRO A 170 -2.03 -11.56 9.48
N ILE A 171 -2.99 -11.09 8.69
CA ILE A 171 -2.73 -10.12 7.65
C ILE A 171 -2.77 -8.78 8.37
N HIS A 172 -1.59 -8.23 8.65
CA HIS A 172 -1.48 -6.96 9.38
C HIS A 172 -2.32 -5.90 8.70
N ASP A 173 -3.17 -5.26 9.48
CA ASP A 173 -3.98 -4.16 8.99
C ASP A 173 -3.04 -3.03 8.54
N THR A 174 -3.00 -2.84 7.21
CA THR A 174 -2.24 -1.77 6.59
C THR A 174 -2.72 -0.39 7.02
N SER A 175 -3.87 -0.29 7.70
CA SER A 175 -4.44 0.99 8.12
C SER A 175 -3.51 1.80 9.01
N VAL A 176 -2.80 1.16 9.94
CA VAL A 176 -1.84 1.84 10.83
C VAL A 176 -0.63 2.35 10.04
N ILE A 177 -0.06 1.50 9.19
CA ILE A 177 1.07 1.87 8.33
C ILE A 177 0.62 2.92 7.31
N LEU A 178 -0.56 2.76 6.70
CA LEU A 178 -1.15 3.73 5.78
C LEU A 178 -1.40 5.07 6.46
N HIS A 179 -1.78 5.11 7.73
CA HIS A 179 -2.00 6.36 8.46
C HIS A 179 -0.70 7.15 8.62
N GLU A 180 0.39 6.51 9.02
CA GLU A 180 1.71 7.14 9.11
C GLU A 180 2.24 7.56 7.74
N VAL A 181 2.14 6.69 6.75
CA VAL A 181 2.55 6.99 5.36
C VAL A 181 1.67 8.09 4.75
N SER A 182 0.35 8.10 5.02
CA SER A 182 -0.53 9.15 4.53
C SER A 182 -0.16 10.52 5.07
N ARG A 183 0.24 10.59 6.32
CA ARG A 183 0.73 11.83 6.92
C ARG A 183 1.99 12.36 6.23
N LEU A 184 2.93 11.46 5.91
CA LEU A 184 4.13 11.82 5.15
C LEU A 184 3.79 12.26 3.72
N VAL A 185 2.91 11.55 3.04
CA VAL A 185 2.44 11.89 1.69
C VAL A 185 1.74 13.25 1.69
N LEU A 186 0.85 13.53 2.64
CA LEU A 186 0.20 14.82 2.78
C LEU A 186 1.20 15.95 3.02
N MET A 187 2.23 15.70 3.82
CA MET A 187 3.31 16.68 4.05
C MET A 187 4.08 16.97 2.75
N ILE A 188 4.46 15.94 2.02
CA ILE A 188 5.13 16.07 0.71
C ILE A 188 4.24 16.80 -0.29
N MET A 189 2.95 16.46 -0.36
CA MET A 189 1.99 17.16 -1.21
C MET A 189 1.88 18.64 -0.85
N GLY A 190 1.86 18.99 0.44
CA GLY A 190 1.83 20.38 0.91
C GLY A 190 3.07 21.16 0.48
N VAL A 191 4.26 20.56 0.61
CA VAL A 191 5.53 21.16 0.15
C VAL A 191 5.53 21.35 -1.36
N MET A 192 5.13 20.32 -2.12
CA MET A 192 5.06 20.38 -3.59
C MET A 192 4.08 21.45 -4.08
N ALA A 193 2.93 21.57 -3.43
CA ALA A 193 1.95 22.62 -3.75
C ALA A 193 2.54 24.02 -3.47
N GLY A 194 3.24 24.18 -2.34
CA GLY A 194 3.92 25.45 -2.01
C GLY A 194 4.98 25.82 -3.04
N VAL A 195 5.84 24.90 -3.41
CA VAL A 195 6.86 25.10 -4.46
C VAL A 195 6.21 25.45 -5.80
N SER A 196 5.11 24.80 -6.15
CA SER A 196 4.38 25.06 -7.39
C SER A 196 3.78 26.46 -7.44
N ILE A 197 3.25 26.96 -6.34
CA ILE A 197 2.72 28.33 -6.25
C ILE A 197 3.86 29.35 -6.45
N VAL A 198 5.02 29.13 -5.83
CA VAL A 198 6.18 30.00 -5.99
C VAL A 198 6.69 30.00 -7.43
N LEU A 199 6.85 28.83 -8.04
CA LEU A 199 7.26 28.68 -9.44
C LEU A 199 6.26 29.36 -10.38
N PHE A 200 4.96 29.18 -10.15
CA PHE A 200 3.94 29.85 -10.93
C PHE A 200 4.04 31.37 -10.85
N TRP A 201 4.25 31.92 -9.66
CA TRP A 201 4.38 33.35 -9.45
C TRP A 201 5.59 33.89 -10.22
N PHE A 202 6.70 33.14 -10.19
CA PHE A 202 7.91 33.48 -10.93
C PHE A 202 7.68 33.45 -12.46
N VAL A 203 7.09 32.36 -12.99
CA VAL A 203 6.78 32.22 -14.43
C VAL A 203 5.77 33.28 -14.88
N ALA A 204 4.74 33.55 -14.08
CA ALA A 204 3.76 34.58 -14.39
C ALA A 204 4.40 35.98 -14.46
N GLY A 205 5.36 36.27 -13.59
CA GLY A 205 6.13 37.53 -13.61
C GLY A 205 7.08 37.64 -14.80
N SER A 206 7.85 36.59 -15.05
CA SER A 206 8.93 36.59 -16.05
C SER A 206 8.46 36.48 -17.50
N ILE A 207 7.34 35.80 -17.77
CA ILE A 207 6.89 35.53 -19.13
C ILE A 207 5.56 36.21 -19.46
N SER A 208 4.56 36.04 -18.63
CA SER A 208 3.19 36.46 -18.95
C SER A 208 3.04 38.01 -18.95
N ASN A 209 3.73 38.71 -18.07
CA ASN A 209 3.68 40.19 -18.00
C ASN A 209 4.36 40.83 -19.22
N PRO A 210 5.61 40.44 -19.59
CA PRO A 210 6.26 40.96 -20.79
C PRO A 210 5.45 40.68 -22.06
N VAL A 211 4.96 39.44 -22.24
CA VAL A 211 4.12 39.08 -23.40
C VAL A 211 2.87 39.97 -23.50
N SER A 212 2.19 40.22 -22.37
CA SER A 212 1.00 41.06 -22.37
C SER A 212 1.34 42.53 -22.80
N ARG A 213 2.48 43.07 -22.32
CA ARG A 213 2.95 44.40 -22.73
C ARG A 213 3.31 44.48 -24.20
N LEU A 214 3.99 43.46 -24.75
CA LEU A 214 4.30 43.36 -26.18
C LEU A 214 3.04 43.30 -27.06
N CYS A 215 2.05 42.53 -26.63
CA CYS A 215 0.75 42.47 -27.32
C CYS A 215 0.00 43.79 -27.30
N GLU A 216 0.08 44.54 -26.17
CA GLU A 216 -0.53 45.86 -26.04
C GLU A 216 0.18 46.91 -26.96
N ALA A 217 1.49 46.85 -27.02
CA ALA A 217 2.28 47.67 -27.90
C ALA A 217 1.98 47.41 -29.39
N ALA A 218 1.94 46.11 -29.77
CA ALA A 218 1.58 45.72 -31.14
C ALA A 218 0.17 46.20 -31.54
N ARG A 219 -0.78 46.18 -30.59
CA ARG A 219 -2.12 46.76 -30.80
C ARG A 219 -2.05 48.29 -30.96
N GLY A 220 -1.23 48.98 -30.12
CA GLY A 220 -1.04 50.42 -30.18
C GLY A 220 -0.53 50.87 -31.57
N ILE A 221 0.35 50.11 -32.19
CA ILE A 221 0.81 50.38 -33.58
C ILE A 221 -0.35 50.45 -34.56
N GLY A 222 -1.31 49.50 -34.46
CA GLY A 222 -2.51 49.51 -35.31
C GLY A 222 -3.42 50.70 -35.06
N GLU A 223 -3.33 51.36 -33.91
CA GLU A 223 -4.08 52.56 -33.54
C GLU A 223 -3.27 53.86 -33.76
N LYS A 224 -2.09 53.81 -34.41
CA LYS A 224 -1.14 54.92 -34.61
C LYS A 224 -0.63 55.52 -33.28
N LYS A 225 -0.62 54.76 -32.21
CA LYS A 225 -0.10 55.14 -30.91
C LYS A 225 1.30 54.53 -30.74
N PHE A 226 2.31 55.23 -31.15
CA PHE A 226 3.70 54.77 -31.11
C PHE A 226 4.28 55.06 -29.71
N LYS A 227 4.45 54.03 -28.91
CA LYS A 227 5.06 54.18 -27.55
C LYS A 227 6.07 53.05 -27.37
N LYS A 228 7.35 53.41 -27.18
CA LYS A 228 8.40 52.42 -26.86
C LYS A 228 8.01 51.53 -25.73
N VAL A 229 8.28 50.26 -25.88
CA VAL A 229 7.99 49.23 -24.91
C VAL A 229 9.29 48.86 -24.22
N GLU A 230 9.25 48.86 -22.88
CA GLU A 230 10.29 48.32 -22.04
C GLU A 230 9.64 47.27 -21.17
N THR A 231 9.89 45.98 -21.44
CA THR A 231 9.29 44.87 -20.70
C THR A 231 10.10 44.52 -19.44
N GLY A 232 11.41 44.84 -19.44
CA GLY A 232 12.33 44.45 -18.37
C GLY A 232 12.51 42.95 -18.23
N THR A 233 12.32 42.22 -19.32
CA THR A 233 12.41 40.74 -19.30
C THR A 233 13.87 40.27 -19.40
N ASN A 234 14.18 39.20 -18.67
CA ASN A 234 15.47 38.50 -18.77
C ASN A 234 15.41 37.31 -19.76
N VAL A 235 14.28 37.09 -20.43
CA VAL A 235 14.11 36.04 -21.44
C VAL A 235 14.58 36.54 -22.77
N LYS A 236 15.60 35.91 -23.36
CA LYS A 236 16.28 36.35 -24.58
C LYS A 236 15.31 36.55 -25.74
N GLU A 237 14.43 35.60 -25.98
CA GLU A 237 13.47 35.63 -27.09
C GLU A 237 12.44 36.78 -26.97
N LEU A 238 12.06 37.10 -25.74
CA LEU A 238 11.16 38.21 -25.46
C LEU A 238 11.88 39.58 -25.59
N TYR A 239 13.16 39.64 -25.26
CA TYR A 239 13.98 40.85 -25.47
C TYR A 239 14.22 41.12 -26.95
N GLU A 240 14.50 40.08 -27.74
CA GLU A 240 14.62 40.17 -29.22
C GLU A 240 13.32 40.65 -29.82
N LEU A 241 12.17 40.12 -29.40
CA LEU A 241 10.85 40.57 -29.89
C LEU A 241 10.53 42.03 -29.49
N GLU A 242 10.95 42.46 -28.31
CA GLU A 242 10.81 43.83 -27.83
C GLU A 242 11.57 44.81 -28.77
N ASN A 243 12.82 44.45 -29.12
CA ASN A 243 13.64 45.25 -30.01
C ASN A 243 13.05 45.33 -31.43
N GLU A 244 12.54 44.23 -31.96
CA GLU A 244 11.90 44.21 -33.28
C GLU A 244 10.63 45.08 -33.31
N ILE A 245 9.78 44.99 -32.28
CA ILE A 245 8.58 45.80 -32.15
C ILE A 245 8.95 47.29 -32.06
N ASN A 246 9.95 47.63 -31.26
CA ASN A 246 10.41 49.03 -31.13
C ASN A 246 11.00 49.55 -32.43
N GLN A 247 11.78 48.77 -33.17
CA GLN A 247 12.33 49.12 -34.45
C GLN A 247 11.23 49.32 -35.52
N MET A 248 10.20 48.45 -35.54
CA MET A 248 9.06 48.62 -36.40
C MET A 248 8.28 49.89 -36.10
N GLN A 249 8.11 50.25 -34.85
CA GLN A 249 7.49 51.53 -34.44
C GLN A 249 8.28 52.73 -34.96
N ASP A 250 9.62 52.72 -34.77
CA ASP A 250 10.50 53.83 -35.21
C ASP A 250 10.45 53.97 -36.76
N ASN A 251 10.37 52.88 -37.52
CA ASN A 251 10.27 52.92 -39.00
C ASN A 251 8.90 53.44 -39.46
N LEU A 252 7.81 53.07 -38.78
CA LEU A 252 6.46 53.55 -39.11
C LEU A 252 6.30 55.04 -38.78
N LEU A 253 6.91 55.51 -37.71
CA LEU A 253 6.89 56.90 -37.29
C LEU A 253 7.60 57.78 -38.32
N LYS A 254 8.78 57.35 -38.82
CA LYS A 254 9.50 58.01 -39.92
C LYS A 254 8.74 58.05 -41.26
N ALA A 255 7.94 56.99 -41.52
CA ALA A 255 7.13 56.94 -42.72
C ALA A 255 5.84 57.79 -42.66
N ASP A 256 5.31 58.09 -41.48
CA ASP A 256 4.13 58.94 -41.28
C ASP A 256 4.51 60.45 -41.24
N GLU A 257 5.83 60.77 -41.02
CA GLU A 257 6.39 62.11 -41.08
C GLU A 257 6.90 62.53 -42.43
N ALA A 258 7.06 61.63 -43.42
CA ALA A 258 7.57 61.88 -44.77
C ALA A 258 6.44 62.03 -45.79
#